data_74d930fa2ced0e54eaa7a4f6b2791284
#
_entry.id   74d930fa2ced0e54eaa7a4f6b2791284
#
_cell.length_a   1.000
_cell.length_b   1.000
_cell.length_c   1.000
_cell.angle_alpha   90.00
_cell.angle_beta   90.00
_cell.angle_gamma   90.00
#
_symmetry.space_group_name_H-M   'P 1'
#
loop_
_entity.id
_entity.type
_entity.pdbx_description
1 polymer ?
#
loop_
_entity_poly.entity_id
_entity_poly.type
_entity_poly.pdbx_seq_one_letter_code
_entity_poly.pdbx_strand_id
1 'polypeptide(L)'
;MQRPRHFTIRILSCVLLLLFTFYLLPFYFVAAGDASPVSTATREGRLAVFDDVWETVRDRYYDPSLHGIDWQALRARFRPLASDAQGTAEFYAILRRMLGQLRDAHTRVYAPDEKFDWQHPRFIGVGLSVREVDGEAVVAAVERGSAAERAGLRAGHIVKSLDNEAALDVFARRLNDSAGASTLAAARLRAMATIFDGARDSTVRVGWMDASGKEKFATLRREWRKRDVALRVRRVNGGYGVVEFEAFTQSITLDLMRALADRLSGARGLVIDLRNNGGGEAEAMIEVASIFLPTGRDLGRFIDRTGRIQLEPQTRNAMLMAADPITRFQAPVVILTSERTSSAAEIFVAAMKEARRARTLGTTTCGCVLAIRRRHALPDGGELDVSEMDYRTASGMRLEGTGVAPDALIPLDINDLRAGRDRALEQAIQLLKSGHQRIVE
;
A
#
# COMPACT_ATOMS: atom_id res chain seq x y z
N MET A 1 31.59 33.93 70.58
CA MET A 1 30.84 35.04 71.23
C MET A 1 30.29 35.95 70.13
N GLN A 2 29.08 36.36 70.30
CA GLN A 2 28.23 37.31 69.53
C GLN A 2 27.37 36.72 68.42
N ARG A 3 26.08 36.76 68.70
CA ARG A 3 24.90 36.39 67.88
C ARG A 3 24.53 37.51 66.89
N PRO A 4 23.79 37.15 65.79
CA PRO A 4 23.34 38.07 64.75
C PRO A 4 22.06 38.81 65.13
N ARG A 5 21.91 40.00 64.62
CA ARG A 5 20.68 40.82 64.66
C ARG A 5 19.74 40.51 63.53
N HIS A 6 18.50 40.17 63.88
CA HIS A 6 17.34 40.08 62.97
C HIS A 6 17.00 41.46 62.38
N PHE A 7 16.82 41.50 61.07
CA PHE A 7 16.20 42.63 60.39
C PHE A 7 14.86 42.16 59.79
N THR A 8 13.77 42.64 60.42
CA THR A 8 12.39 42.37 60.01
C THR A 8 11.95 43.47 59.01
N ILE A 9 11.75 43.15 57.75
CA ILE A 9 11.16 44.05 56.78
C ILE A 9 9.69 43.76 56.71
N ARG A 10 8.87 44.71 57.12
CA ARG A 10 7.40 44.72 56.92
C ARG A 10 7.12 45.10 55.49
N ILE A 11 6.51 44.19 54.75
CA ILE A 11 5.96 44.49 53.42
C ILE A 11 4.49 44.89 53.60
N LEU A 12 4.24 46.12 53.20
CA LEU A 12 2.91 46.75 53.18
C LEU A 12 2.12 46.16 51.97
N SER A 13 1.01 45.49 52.27
CA SER A 13 0.08 45.01 51.27
C SER A 13 -0.75 46.14 50.69
N CYS A 14 -0.51 46.55 49.43
CA CYS A 14 -1.47 47.31 48.66
C CYS A 14 -2.32 46.32 47.86
N VAL A 15 -3.56 46.13 48.37
CA VAL A 15 -4.63 45.44 47.60
C VAL A 15 -5.16 46.44 46.59
N LEU A 16 -4.80 46.27 45.34
CA LEU A 16 -5.40 46.97 44.22
C LEU A 16 -6.57 46.09 43.70
N LEU A 17 -7.79 46.49 44.04
CA LEU A 17 -9.02 45.89 43.57
C LEU A 17 -9.25 46.33 42.12
N LEU A 18 -8.81 45.53 41.14
CA LEU A 18 -9.19 45.71 39.74
C LEU A 18 -10.53 45.02 39.52
N LEU A 19 -11.57 45.84 39.48
CA LEU A 19 -12.92 45.44 39.00
C LEU A 19 -12.81 45.16 37.50
N PHE A 20 -12.70 43.87 37.17
CA PHE A 20 -12.89 43.37 35.80
C PHE A 20 -14.41 43.28 35.57
N THR A 21 -14.96 44.29 34.93
CA THR A 21 -16.29 44.22 34.36
C THR A 21 -16.28 43.23 33.20
N PHE A 22 -16.68 41.98 33.45
CA PHE A 22 -17.02 41.02 32.42
C PHE A 22 -18.21 41.53 31.63
N TYR A 23 -17.99 42.09 30.46
CA TYR A 23 -19.01 42.23 29.45
C TYR A 23 -19.41 40.83 29.03
N LEU A 24 -20.54 40.34 29.51
CA LEU A 24 -21.25 39.19 28.98
C LEU A 24 -21.77 39.56 27.60
N LEU A 25 -20.90 39.43 26.59
CA LEU A 25 -21.38 39.25 25.23
C LEU A 25 -22.05 37.88 25.19
N PRO A 26 -23.32 37.78 24.80
CA PRO A 26 -23.92 36.48 24.56
C PRO A 26 -23.08 35.85 23.41
N PHE A 27 -22.26 34.85 23.74
CA PHE A 27 -21.78 33.90 22.74
C PHE A 27 -23.04 33.24 22.19
N TYR A 28 -23.52 33.74 21.08
CA TYR A 28 -24.37 32.95 20.21
C TYR A 28 -23.52 31.79 19.77
N PHE A 29 -23.60 30.68 20.51
CA PHE A 29 -23.37 29.37 19.95
C PHE A 29 -24.39 29.27 18.81
N VAL A 30 -23.98 29.66 17.62
CA VAL A 30 -24.59 29.09 16.43
C VAL A 30 -24.24 27.63 16.55
N ALA A 31 -25.21 26.85 17.11
CA ALA A 31 -25.20 25.42 16.95
C ALA A 31 -25.03 25.23 15.45
N ALA A 32 -23.85 24.78 15.02
CA ALA A 32 -23.70 24.16 13.72
C ALA A 32 -24.78 23.07 13.77
N GLY A 33 -25.92 23.34 13.14
CA GLY A 33 -26.96 22.34 13.02
C GLY A 33 -26.26 21.13 12.46
N ASP A 34 -26.37 20.00 13.16
CA ASP A 34 -26.03 18.70 12.63
C ASP A 34 -26.86 18.57 11.36
N ALA A 35 -26.27 19.03 10.24
CA ALA A 35 -26.81 18.72 8.94
C ALA A 35 -26.76 17.20 8.88
N SER A 36 -27.93 16.57 8.91
CA SER A 36 -28.04 15.13 8.75
C SER A 36 -27.17 14.75 7.57
N PRO A 37 -26.26 13.78 7.72
CA PRO A 37 -25.34 13.42 6.64
C PRO A 37 -26.16 13.15 5.39
N VAL A 38 -25.70 13.65 4.26
CA VAL A 38 -26.34 13.46 2.95
C VAL A 38 -26.52 11.95 2.74
N SER A 39 -27.76 11.52 2.43
CA SER A 39 -28.06 10.09 2.33
C SER A 39 -28.06 9.64 0.86
N THR A 40 -27.22 8.67 0.53
CA THR A 40 -27.22 8.00 -0.79
C THR A 40 -28.48 7.14 -1.05
N ALA A 41 -29.36 6.98 -0.07
CA ALA A 41 -30.67 6.40 -0.26
C ALA A 41 -31.57 7.31 -1.13
N THR A 42 -31.36 8.63 -1.10
CA THR A 42 -32.11 9.58 -1.92
C THR A 42 -31.36 9.91 -3.23
N ARG A 43 -32.11 10.31 -4.24
CA ARG A 43 -31.54 10.75 -5.53
C ARG A 43 -30.68 12.01 -5.36
N GLU A 44 -31.19 12.96 -4.58
CA GLU A 44 -30.52 14.23 -4.29
C GLU A 44 -29.19 13.99 -3.58
N GLY A 45 -29.17 13.08 -2.61
CA GLY A 45 -27.96 12.73 -1.89
C GLY A 45 -26.93 12.04 -2.78
N ARG A 46 -27.34 11.12 -3.64
CA ARG A 46 -26.43 10.50 -4.62
C ARG A 46 -25.83 11.52 -5.57
N LEU A 47 -26.63 12.48 -6.06
CA LEU A 47 -26.14 13.54 -6.94
C LEU A 47 -25.18 14.49 -6.22
N ALA A 48 -25.44 14.83 -4.96
CA ALA A 48 -24.52 15.66 -4.16
C ALA A 48 -23.15 14.98 -4.00
N VAL A 49 -23.12 13.69 -3.63
CA VAL A 49 -21.86 12.92 -3.51
C VAL A 49 -21.17 12.75 -4.86
N PHE A 50 -21.92 12.48 -5.94
CA PHE A 50 -21.36 12.34 -7.27
C PHE A 50 -20.69 13.64 -7.75
N ASP A 51 -21.38 14.76 -7.60
CA ASP A 51 -20.87 16.06 -8.03
C ASP A 51 -19.63 16.45 -7.20
N ASP A 52 -19.59 16.19 -5.89
CA ASP A 52 -18.43 16.43 -5.02
C ASP A 52 -17.22 15.58 -5.44
N VAL A 53 -17.41 14.29 -5.71
CA VAL A 53 -16.35 13.41 -6.24
C VAL A 53 -15.83 13.92 -7.58
N TRP A 54 -16.72 14.25 -8.51
CA TRP A 54 -16.35 14.73 -9.84
C TRP A 54 -15.58 16.05 -9.80
N GLU A 55 -16.04 17.02 -8.98
CA GLU A 55 -15.40 18.33 -8.81
C GLU A 55 -14.06 18.19 -8.11
N THR A 56 -13.97 17.40 -7.05
CA THR A 56 -12.71 17.19 -6.33
C THR A 56 -11.64 16.61 -7.24
N VAL A 57 -11.97 15.60 -8.05
CA VAL A 57 -11.01 15.05 -9.02
C VAL A 57 -10.62 16.07 -10.07
N ARG A 58 -11.58 16.79 -10.69
CA ARG A 58 -11.31 17.86 -11.67
C ARG A 58 -10.31 18.88 -11.13
N ASP A 59 -10.46 19.26 -9.85
CA ASP A 59 -9.72 20.39 -9.28
C ASP A 59 -8.40 19.96 -8.62
N ARG A 60 -8.27 18.69 -8.23
CA ARG A 60 -7.16 18.20 -7.41
C ARG A 60 -6.24 17.19 -8.08
N TYR A 61 -6.72 16.48 -9.11
CA TYR A 61 -5.92 15.45 -9.78
C TYR A 61 -4.58 16.04 -10.28
N TYR A 62 -3.50 15.30 -10.10
CA TYR A 62 -2.12 15.77 -10.37
C TYR A 62 -1.89 16.21 -11.81
N ASP A 63 -2.57 15.58 -12.76
CA ASP A 63 -2.54 15.95 -14.18
C ASP A 63 -3.79 16.76 -14.53
N PRO A 64 -3.66 18.08 -14.77
CA PRO A 64 -4.81 18.92 -15.12
C PRO A 64 -5.49 18.52 -16.42
N SER A 65 -4.79 17.78 -17.31
CA SER A 65 -5.37 17.23 -18.54
C SER A 65 -6.14 15.93 -18.31
N LEU A 66 -6.08 15.35 -17.10
CA LEU A 66 -6.72 14.07 -16.76
C LEU A 66 -6.36 12.96 -17.78
N HIS A 67 -5.11 12.91 -18.20
CA HIS A 67 -4.60 12.00 -19.26
C HIS A 67 -5.31 12.17 -20.62
N GLY A 68 -5.83 13.38 -20.90
CA GLY A 68 -6.58 13.66 -22.13
C GLY A 68 -8.01 13.14 -22.14
N ILE A 69 -8.51 12.73 -20.96
CA ILE A 69 -9.88 12.24 -20.81
C ILE A 69 -10.85 13.43 -20.81
N ASP A 70 -11.89 13.35 -21.62
CA ASP A 70 -13.02 14.27 -21.53
C ASP A 70 -13.83 14.00 -20.26
N TRP A 71 -13.40 14.66 -19.18
CA TRP A 71 -13.99 14.53 -17.84
C TRP A 71 -15.44 15.02 -17.80
N GLN A 72 -15.79 16.02 -18.65
CA GLN A 72 -17.15 16.50 -18.78
C GLN A 72 -18.07 15.47 -19.48
N ALA A 73 -17.57 14.82 -20.51
CA ALA A 73 -18.31 13.71 -21.16
C ALA A 73 -18.53 12.55 -20.18
N LEU A 74 -17.54 12.24 -19.31
CA LEU A 74 -17.74 11.23 -18.27
C LEU A 74 -18.82 11.66 -17.27
N ARG A 75 -18.89 12.92 -16.86
CA ARG A 75 -20.00 13.42 -16.03
C ARG A 75 -21.35 13.19 -16.70
N ALA A 76 -21.47 13.58 -17.95
CA ALA A 76 -22.71 13.43 -18.72
C ALA A 76 -23.15 11.95 -18.80
N ARG A 77 -22.19 11.02 -18.91
CA ARG A 77 -22.42 9.58 -18.98
C ARG A 77 -22.78 8.97 -17.62
N PHE A 78 -22.04 9.29 -16.57
CA PHE A 78 -22.13 8.58 -15.28
C PHE A 78 -23.11 9.20 -14.30
N ARG A 79 -23.37 10.52 -14.37
CA ARG A 79 -24.29 11.21 -13.46
C ARG A 79 -25.74 10.70 -13.51
N PRO A 80 -26.34 10.41 -14.70
CA PRO A 80 -27.65 9.77 -14.75
C PRO A 80 -27.66 8.38 -14.11
N LEU A 81 -26.63 7.57 -14.37
CA LEU A 81 -26.49 6.23 -13.75
C LEU A 81 -26.42 6.32 -12.23
N ALA A 82 -25.64 7.27 -11.70
CA ALA A 82 -25.54 7.51 -10.27
C ALA A 82 -26.87 7.97 -9.66
N SER A 83 -27.62 8.82 -10.38
CA SER A 83 -28.96 9.26 -10.01
C SER A 83 -29.92 8.09 -9.83
N ASP A 84 -29.86 7.11 -10.72
CA ASP A 84 -30.85 6.01 -10.85
C ASP A 84 -30.43 4.75 -10.08
N ALA A 85 -29.27 4.74 -9.42
CA ALA A 85 -28.75 3.61 -8.65
C ALA A 85 -29.75 3.16 -7.56
N GLN A 86 -29.89 1.83 -7.40
CA GLN A 86 -30.85 1.21 -6.50
C GLN A 86 -30.32 1.01 -5.06
N GLY A 87 -29.27 1.75 -4.67
CA GLY A 87 -28.71 1.73 -3.33
C GLY A 87 -27.25 2.13 -3.29
N THR A 88 -26.71 2.23 -2.08
CA THR A 88 -25.33 2.69 -1.83
C THR A 88 -24.28 1.83 -2.54
N ALA A 89 -24.44 0.51 -2.54
CA ALA A 89 -23.46 -0.39 -3.15
C ALA A 89 -23.36 -0.19 -4.67
N GLU A 90 -24.49 -0.10 -5.38
CA GLU A 90 -24.52 0.16 -6.82
C GLU A 90 -24.01 1.57 -7.12
N PHE A 91 -24.41 2.57 -6.34
CA PHE A 91 -23.95 3.94 -6.47
C PHE A 91 -22.41 4.04 -6.38
N TYR A 92 -21.80 3.44 -5.37
CA TYR A 92 -20.33 3.43 -5.24
C TYR A 92 -19.64 2.60 -6.33
N ALA A 93 -20.26 1.55 -6.83
CA ALA A 93 -19.74 0.82 -7.98
C ALA A 93 -19.71 1.71 -9.25
N ILE A 94 -20.72 2.57 -9.44
CA ILE A 94 -20.76 3.54 -10.54
C ILE A 94 -19.63 4.59 -10.39
N LEU A 95 -19.43 5.14 -9.18
CA LEU A 95 -18.32 6.04 -8.92
C LEU A 95 -16.97 5.40 -9.21
N ARG A 96 -16.74 4.16 -8.77
CA ARG A 96 -15.52 3.41 -9.05
C ARG A 96 -15.29 3.19 -10.54
N ARG A 97 -16.33 2.91 -11.30
CA ARG A 97 -16.22 2.79 -12.77
C ARG A 97 -15.85 4.11 -13.44
N MET A 98 -16.41 5.23 -12.97
CA MET A 98 -16.03 6.56 -13.45
C MET A 98 -14.56 6.87 -13.13
N LEU A 99 -14.14 6.73 -11.87
CA LEU A 99 -12.77 6.98 -11.44
C LEU A 99 -11.77 6.04 -12.13
N GLY A 100 -12.19 4.82 -12.40
CA GLY A 100 -11.37 3.84 -13.12
C GLY A 100 -10.94 4.26 -14.51
N GLN A 101 -11.64 5.20 -15.16
CA GLN A 101 -11.21 5.74 -16.45
C GLN A 101 -9.88 6.48 -16.37
N LEU A 102 -9.50 7.00 -15.19
CA LEU A 102 -8.21 7.65 -14.96
C LEU A 102 -7.01 6.69 -15.07
N ARG A 103 -7.25 5.38 -15.01
CA ARG A 103 -6.19 4.35 -15.02
C ARG A 103 -5.10 4.63 -13.97
N ASP A 104 -5.54 4.94 -12.77
CA ASP A 104 -4.72 5.33 -11.64
C ASP A 104 -5.05 4.44 -10.44
N ALA A 105 -4.02 3.85 -9.85
CA ALA A 105 -4.18 2.91 -8.76
C ALA A 105 -4.53 3.56 -7.41
N HIS A 106 -4.32 4.87 -7.26
CA HIS A 106 -4.44 5.59 -6.00
C HIS A 106 -5.72 6.43 -5.89
N THR A 107 -6.32 6.88 -7.02
CA THR A 107 -7.61 7.58 -6.99
C THR A 107 -8.73 6.58 -6.74
N ARG A 108 -9.31 6.62 -5.54
CA ARG A 108 -10.28 5.62 -5.04
C ARG A 108 -11.38 6.26 -4.20
N VAL A 109 -12.57 5.66 -4.25
CA VAL A 109 -13.69 6.06 -3.41
C VAL A 109 -14.11 4.89 -2.52
N TYR A 110 -14.42 5.21 -1.25
CA TYR A 110 -14.83 4.27 -0.21
C TYR A 110 -16.21 4.66 0.30
N ALA A 111 -17.11 3.70 0.39
CA ALA A 111 -18.40 3.92 1.01
C ALA A 111 -18.25 4.10 2.54
N PRO A 112 -19.24 4.69 3.22
CA PRO A 112 -19.16 4.98 4.67
C PRO A 112 -18.84 3.76 5.55
N ASP A 113 -19.23 2.57 5.10
CA ASP A 113 -18.99 1.28 5.78
C ASP A 113 -17.69 0.58 5.35
N GLU A 114 -16.98 1.10 4.34
CA GLU A 114 -15.75 0.52 3.78
C GLU A 114 -14.49 1.19 4.31
N LYS A 115 -14.42 1.52 5.61
CA LYS A 115 -13.22 2.16 6.16
C LYS A 115 -11.99 1.27 6.03
N PHE A 116 -10.99 1.77 5.33
CA PHE A 116 -9.72 1.07 5.15
C PHE A 116 -8.83 1.27 6.38
N ASP A 117 -8.52 0.18 7.07
CA ASP A 117 -7.59 0.16 8.20
C ASP A 117 -6.23 -0.38 7.75
N TRP A 118 -5.24 0.52 7.62
CA TRP A 118 -3.88 0.16 7.23
C TRP A 118 -3.15 -0.66 8.28
N GLN A 119 -3.52 -0.49 9.54
CA GLN A 119 -2.86 -1.18 10.66
C GLN A 119 -3.37 -2.61 10.81
N HIS A 120 -4.64 -2.85 10.46
CA HIS A 120 -5.28 -4.16 10.58
C HIS A 120 -6.04 -4.51 9.30
N PRO A 121 -5.34 -4.63 8.15
CA PRO A 121 -6.01 -4.86 6.88
C PRO A 121 -6.76 -6.19 6.89
N ARG A 122 -8.06 -6.12 6.61
CA ARG A 122 -8.95 -7.27 6.51
C ARG A 122 -9.54 -7.35 5.11
N PHE A 123 -9.73 -8.56 4.63
CA PHE A 123 -10.40 -8.81 3.35
C PHE A 123 -11.26 -10.07 3.45
N ILE A 124 -12.24 -10.19 2.57
CA ILE A 124 -13.04 -11.41 2.46
C ILE A 124 -12.35 -12.32 1.46
N GLY A 125 -12.08 -13.57 1.85
CA GLY A 125 -11.37 -14.51 1.00
C GLY A 125 -11.58 -15.96 1.40
N VAL A 126 -11.07 -16.87 0.59
CA VAL A 126 -11.18 -18.32 0.77
C VAL A 126 -9.89 -18.98 1.27
N GLY A 127 -8.86 -18.17 1.58
CA GLY A 127 -7.54 -18.69 2.01
C GLY A 127 -6.63 -19.11 0.87
N LEU A 128 -6.85 -18.56 -0.33
CA LEU A 128 -6.01 -18.79 -1.52
C LEU A 128 -5.45 -17.46 -2.03
N SER A 129 -4.19 -17.47 -2.42
CA SER A 129 -3.60 -16.46 -3.29
C SER A 129 -3.36 -17.08 -4.66
N VAL A 130 -3.96 -16.51 -5.69
CA VAL A 130 -3.82 -16.98 -7.07
C VAL A 130 -3.09 -15.95 -7.90
N ARG A 131 -2.27 -16.42 -8.83
CA ARG A 131 -1.52 -15.62 -9.81
C ARG A 131 -1.79 -16.15 -11.20
N GLU A 132 -1.67 -15.29 -12.17
CA GLU A 132 -1.55 -15.72 -13.54
C GLU A 132 -0.10 -16.13 -13.80
N VAL A 133 0.10 -17.37 -14.21
CA VAL A 133 1.40 -17.93 -14.62
C VAL A 133 1.16 -18.69 -15.91
N ASP A 134 1.88 -18.35 -16.97
CA ASP A 134 1.78 -18.96 -18.29
C ASP A 134 0.33 -19.03 -18.85
N GLY A 135 -0.48 -17.99 -18.55
CA GLY A 135 -1.88 -17.91 -18.98
C GLY A 135 -2.87 -18.75 -18.16
N GLU A 136 -2.43 -19.35 -17.06
CA GLU A 136 -3.25 -20.16 -16.16
C GLU A 136 -3.46 -19.47 -14.81
N ALA A 137 -4.59 -19.74 -14.14
CA ALA A 137 -4.88 -19.27 -12.78
C ALA A 137 -4.20 -20.20 -11.75
N VAL A 138 -2.98 -19.93 -11.37
CA VAL A 138 -2.15 -20.80 -10.53
C VAL A 138 -2.24 -20.39 -9.06
N VAL A 139 -2.42 -21.35 -8.18
CA VAL A 139 -2.35 -21.16 -6.73
C VAL A 139 -0.90 -20.83 -6.36
N ALA A 140 -0.63 -19.60 -5.97
CA ALA A 140 0.69 -19.15 -5.53
C ALA A 140 0.93 -19.44 -4.04
N ALA A 141 -0.12 -19.34 -3.21
CA ALA A 141 -0.06 -19.65 -1.79
C ALA A 141 -1.40 -20.16 -1.26
N VAL A 142 -1.35 -20.97 -0.23
CA VAL A 142 -2.51 -21.44 0.53
C VAL A 142 -2.28 -21.08 2.01
N GLU A 143 -3.25 -20.42 2.59
CA GLU A 143 -3.19 -20.02 4.00
C GLU A 143 -3.36 -21.23 4.92
N ARG A 144 -2.45 -21.38 5.88
CA ARG A 144 -2.49 -22.46 6.86
C ARG A 144 -3.79 -22.44 7.67
N GLY A 145 -4.40 -23.61 7.87
CA GLY A 145 -5.67 -23.75 8.58
C GLY A 145 -6.90 -23.24 7.82
N SER A 146 -6.75 -22.84 6.54
CA SER A 146 -7.88 -22.38 5.72
C SER A 146 -8.74 -23.57 5.23
N ALA A 147 -9.97 -23.27 4.78
CA ALA A 147 -10.81 -24.24 4.09
C ALA A 147 -10.15 -24.79 2.83
N ALA A 148 -9.41 -23.96 2.13
CA ALA A 148 -8.66 -24.35 0.94
C ALA A 148 -7.56 -25.38 1.26
N GLU A 149 -6.80 -25.17 2.36
CA GLU A 149 -5.78 -26.13 2.77
C GLU A 149 -6.38 -27.48 3.16
N ARG A 150 -7.49 -27.46 3.93
CA ARG A 150 -8.23 -28.68 4.32
C ARG A 150 -8.82 -29.41 3.12
N ALA A 151 -9.23 -28.69 2.07
CA ALA A 151 -9.69 -29.27 0.82
C ALA A 151 -8.56 -29.90 -0.04
N GLY A 152 -7.30 -29.71 0.38
CA GLY A 152 -6.14 -30.28 -0.30
C GLY A 152 -5.56 -29.40 -1.40
N LEU A 153 -5.95 -28.13 -1.51
CA LEU A 153 -5.27 -27.19 -2.40
C LEU A 153 -3.84 -26.95 -1.93
N ARG A 154 -2.92 -26.79 -2.89
CA ARG A 154 -1.49 -26.54 -2.65
C ARG A 154 -0.97 -25.54 -3.68
N ALA A 155 0.15 -24.89 -3.39
CA ALA A 155 0.86 -24.07 -4.38
C ALA A 155 1.18 -24.91 -5.64
N GLY A 156 1.07 -24.26 -6.81
CA GLY A 156 1.25 -24.88 -8.12
C GLY A 156 0.04 -25.68 -8.65
N HIS A 157 -1.07 -25.77 -7.90
CA HIS A 157 -2.33 -26.24 -8.45
C HIS A 157 -2.94 -25.18 -9.38
N ILE A 158 -3.70 -25.59 -10.39
CA ILE A 158 -4.31 -24.69 -11.38
C ILE A 158 -5.82 -24.61 -11.12
N VAL A 159 -6.34 -23.44 -10.82
CA VAL A 159 -7.77 -23.20 -10.67
C VAL A 159 -8.40 -23.21 -12.07
N LYS A 160 -9.33 -24.11 -12.31
CA LYS A 160 -9.99 -24.32 -13.61
C LYS A 160 -11.38 -23.72 -13.65
N SER A 161 -12.14 -23.77 -12.53
CA SER A 161 -13.51 -23.27 -12.49
C SER A 161 -13.91 -22.69 -11.14
N LEU A 162 -14.83 -21.74 -11.17
CA LEU A 162 -15.49 -21.09 -10.03
C LEU A 162 -17.00 -21.13 -10.29
N ASP A 163 -17.78 -21.80 -9.42
CA ASP A 163 -19.24 -21.96 -9.57
C ASP A 163 -19.67 -22.45 -10.97
N ASN A 164 -18.90 -23.39 -11.56
CA ASN A 164 -19.04 -23.99 -12.89
C ASN A 164 -18.69 -23.05 -14.07
N GLU A 165 -18.26 -21.82 -13.84
CA GLU A 165 -17.70 -20.92 -14.85
C GLU A 165 -16.17 -21.13 -14.94
N ALA A 166 -15.58 -21.05 -16.13
CA ALA A 166 -14.14 -21.16 -16.29
C ALA A 166 -13.42 -20.03 -15.54
N ALA A 167 -12.37 -20.36 -14.79
CA ALA A 167 -11.65 -19.38 -13.97
C ALA A 167 -11.06 -18.23 -14.80
N LEU A 168 -10.65 -18.50 -16.04
CA LEU A 168 -10.13 -17.49 -16.96
C LEU A 168 -11.24 -16.56 -17.51
N ASP A 169 -12.49 -17.03 -17.62
CA ASP A 169 -13.63 -16.18 -18.02
C ASP A 169 -13.98 -15.21 -16.87
N VAL A 170 -13.99 -15.73 -15.63
CA VAL A 170 -14.13 -14.87 -14.44
C VAL A 170 -13.00 -13.85 -14.37
N PHE A 171 -11.76 -14.26 -14.62
CA PHE A 171 -10.61 -13.38 -14.69
C PHE A 171 -10.75 -12.30 -15.77
N ALA A 172 -11.15 -12.67 -17.00
CA ALA A 172 -11.33 -11.72 -18.09
C ALA A 172 -12.40 -10.67 -17.77
N ARG A 173 -13.51 -11.09 -17.16
CA ARG A 173 -14.56 -10.18 -16.67
C ARG A 173 -14.01 -9.24 -15.59
N ARG A 174 -13.29 -9.76 -14.58
CA ARG A 174 -12.66 -8.95 -13.55
C ARG A 174 -11.62 -7.98 -14.12
N LEU A 175 -10.89 -8.38 -15.15
CA LEU A 175 -9.92 -7.51 -15.81
C LEU A 175 -10.61 -6.33 -16.51
N ASN A 176 -11.73 -6.57 -17.18
CA ASN A 176 -12.53 -5.51 -17.79
C ASN A 176 -13.12 -4.55 -16.74
N ASP A 177 -13.47 -5.08 -15.57
CA ASP A 177 -13.96 -4.29 -14.44
C ASP A 177 -12.83 -3.63 -13.63
N SER A 178 -11.58 -4.03 -13.83
CA SER A 178 -10.38 -3.54 -13.12
C SER A 178 -9.92 -2.16 -13.63
N ALA A 179 -10.87 -1.31 -13.99
CA ALA A 179 -10.60 0.09 -14.22
C ALA A 179 -9.88 0.69 -12.98
N GLY A 180 -8.83 1.49 -13.18
CA GLY A 180 -8.09 2.14 -12.09
C GLY A 180 -6.81 1.41 -11.68
N ALA A 181 -6.10 0.78 -12.61
CA ALA A 181 -4.74 0.30 -12.42
C ALA A 181 -3.78 1.07 -13.31
N SER A 182 -2.64 1.48 -12.76
CA SER A 182 -1.64 2.29 -13.48
C SER A 182 -0.93 1.54 -14.61
N THR A 183 -0.89 0.20 -14.53
CA THR A 183 -0.27 -0.68 -15.53
C THR A 183 -1.16 -1.88 -15.84
N LEU A 184 -0.96 -2.48 -17.02
CA LEU A 184 -1.65 -3.73 -17.38
C LEU A 184 -1.28 -4.87 -16.43
N ALA A 185 -0.02 -4.95 -16.00
CA ALA A 185 0.43 -5.95 -15.03
C ALA A 185 -0.30 -5.81 -13.70
N ALA A 186 -0.45 -4.58 -13.19
CA ALA A 186 -1.21 -4.29 -11.98
C ALA A 186 -2.71 -4.59 -12.14
N ALA A 187 -3.30 -4.32 -13.32
CA ALA A 187 -4.69 -4.65 -13.62
C ALA A 187 -4.91 -6.17 -13.61
N ARG A 188 -4.05 -6.94 -14.28
CA ARG A 188 -4.10 -8.41 -14.31
C ARG A 188 -3.93 -9.01 -12.91
N LEU A 189 -2.95 -8.48 -12.14
CA LEU A 189 -2.75 -8.89 -10.75
C LEU A 189 -4.00 -8.67 -9.89
N ARG A 190 -4.62 -7.49 -9.99
CA ARG A 190 -5.85 -7.16 -9.24
C ARG A 190 -7.01 -8.07 -9.67
N ALA A 191 -7.23 -8.23 -10.97
CA ALA A 191 -8.27 -9.09 -11.51
C ALA A 191 -8.13 -10.53 -10.98
N MET A 192 -6.90 -11.07 -11.00
CA MET A 192 -6.63 -12.41 -10.48
C MET A 192 -6.80 -12.50 -8.96
N ALA A 193 -6.43 -11.47 -8.22
CA ALA A 193 -6.60 -11.43 -6.76
C ALA A 193 -8.08 -11.41 -6.34
N THR A 194 -8.96 -10.90 -7.20
CA THR A 194 -10.39 -10.71 -6.91
C THR A 194 -11.30 -11.78 -7.52
N ILE A 195 -10.77 -12.84 -8.14
CA ILE A 195 -11.61 -13.90 -8.75
C ILE A 195 -12.51 -14.62 -7.72
N PHE A 196 -12.13 -14.63 -6.45
CA PHE A 196 -12.90 -15.23 -5.36
C PHE A 196 -13.81 -14.23 -4.62
N ASP A 197 -13.84 -12.95 -5.02
CA ASP A 197 -14.64 -11.95 -4.33
C ASP A 197 -16.13 -12.29 -4.37
N GLY A 198 -16.78 -12.02 -3.25
CA GLY A 198 -18.22 -12.23 -3.09
C GLY A 198 -18.66 -11.86 -1.67
N ALA A 199 -19.94 -12.02 -1.39
CA ALA A 199 -20.50 -11.68 -0.09
C ALA A 199 -19.85 -12.51 1.03
N ARG A 200 -19.66 -11.90 2.18
CA ARG A 200 -19.22 -12.60 3.38
C ARG A 200 -20.15 -13.78 3.68
N ASP A 201 -19.58 -14.85 4.19
CA ASP A 201 -20.28 -16.09 4.56
C ASP A 201 -20.91 -16.85 3.37
N SER A 202 -20.85 -16.30 2.14
CA SER A 202 -21.20 -17.06 0.95
C SER A 202 -20.16 -18.13 0.64
N THR A 203 -20.51 -19.06 -0.25
CA THR A 203 -19.61 -20.12 -0.70
C THR A 203 -19.26 -19.94 -2.16
N VAL A 204 -18.15 -20.56 -2.59
CA VAL A 204 -17.78 -20.72 -3.99
C VAL A 204 -17.33 -22.16 -4.21
N ARG A 205 -17.86 -22.80 -5.27
CA ARG A 205 -17.38 -24.12 -5.70
C ARG A 205 -16.15 -23.92 -6.58
N VAL A 206 -15.00 -24.42 -6.12
CA VAL A 206 -13.72 -24.30 -6.81
C VAL A 206 -13.39 -25.64 -7.45
N GLY A 207 -13.13 -25.66 -8.76
CA GLY A 207 -12.55 -26.77 -9.49
C GLY A 207 -11.07 -26.48 -9.77
N TRP A 208 -10.18 -27.43 -9.54
CA TRP A 208 -8.76 -27.27 -9.80
C TRP A 208 -8.10 -28.55 -10.31
N MET A 209 -7.02 -28.39 -11.03
CA MET A 209 -6.13 -29.49 -11.42
C MET A 209 -4.95 -29.55 -10.44
N ASP A 210 -4.73 -30.71 -9.86
CA ASP A 210 -3.59 -30.94 -8.97
C ASP A 210 -2.28 -31.21 -9.74
N ALA A 211 -1.17 -31.38 -9.02
CA ALA A 211 0.14 -31.61 -9.63
C ALA A 211 0.23 -32.93 -10.46
N SER A 212 -0.66 -33.87 -10.24
CA SER A 212 -0.74 -35.13 -10.99
C SER A 212 -1.63 -35.02 -12.26
N GLY A 213 -2.24 -33.85 -12.50
CA GLY A 213 -3.17 -33.64 -13.60
C GLY A 213 -4.60 -34.12 -13.29
N LYS A 214 -4.90 -34.48 -12.06
CA LYS A 214 -6.23 -34.92 -11.64
C LYS A 214 -7.09 -33.71 -11.27
N GLU A 215 -8.29 -33.65 -11.84
CA GLU A 215 -9.28 -32.64 -11.48
C GLU A 215 -9.96 -32.96 -10.15
N LYS A 216 -10.11 -31.92 -9.32
CA LYS A 216 -10.74 -31.96 -8.00
C LYS A 216 -11.65 -30.77 -7.79
N PHE A 217 -12.61 -30.92 -6.88
CA PHE A 217 -13.58 -29.88 -6.55
C PHE A 217 -13.76 -29.77 -5.03
N ALA A 218 -14.00 -28.55 -4.56
CA ALA A 218 -14.45 -28.28 -3.19
C ALA A 218 -15.29 -27.02 -3.12
N THR A 219 -16.18 -26.95 -2.16
CA THR A 219 -16.92 -25.74 -1.83
C THR A 219 -16.21 -25.02 -0.69
N LEU A 220 -15.75 -23.81 -0.94
CA LEU A 220 -15.01 -22.98 -0.01
C LEU A 220 -15.90 -21.83 0.48
N ARG A 221 -15.90 -21.57 1.79
CA ARG A 221 -16.61 -20.44 2.40
C ARG A 221 -15.74 -19.19 2.35
N ARG A 222 -16.35 -18.05 2.02
CA ARG A 222 -15.75 -16.73 2.08
C ARG A 222 -15.82 -16.21 3.51
N GLU A 223 -14.67 -15.92 4.09
CA GLU A 223 -14.54 -15.49 5.49
C GLU A 223 -13.65 -14.26 5.60
N TRP A 224 -13.81 -13.51 6.70
CA TRP A 224 -12.85 -12.47 7.05
C TRP A 224 -11.47 -13.06 7.25
N ARG A 225 -10.50 -12.52 6.54
CA ARG A 225 -9.07 -12.83 6.65
C ARG A 225 -8.32 -11.59 7.13
N LYS A 226 -7.35 -11.80 7.99
CA LYS A 226 -6.39 -10.76 8.39
C LYS A 226 -5.14 -10.91 7.55
N ARG A 227 -4.60 -9.78 7.10
CA ARG A 227 -3.26 -9.78 6.54
C ARG A 227 -2.27 -9.65 7.68
N ASP A 228 -1.28 -10.52 7.71
CA ASP A 228 -0.17 -10.42 8.66
C ASP A 228 0.82 -9.37 8.13
N VAL A 229 0.86 -8.22 8.80
CA VAL A 229 1.76 -7.11 8.44
C VAL A 229 3.06 -7.11 9.24
N ALA A 230 3.31 -8.14 10.06
CA ALA A 230 4.50 -8.22 10.89
C ALA A 230 5.79 -8.41 10.06
N LEU A 231 6.89 -7.87 10.56
CA LEU A 231 8.22 -8.14 10.00
C LEU A 231 8.61 -9.61 10.23
N ARG A 232 8.84 -10.32 9.13
CA ARG A 232 9.39 -11.67 9.17
C ARG A 232 10.90 -11.61 9.02
N VAL A 233 11.62 -12.19 9.98
CA VAL A 233 13.07 -12.19 10.02
C VAL A 233 13.57 -13.61 10.16
N ARG A 234 14.49 -14.01 9.27
CA ARG A 234 15.17 -15.30 9.37
C ARG A 234 16.64 -15.19 9.02
N ARG A 235 17.46 -16.01 9.64
CA ARG A 235 18.85 -16.20 9.28
C ARG A 235 18.97 -17.46 8.43
N VAL A 236 19.71 -17.38 7.33
CA VAL A 236 19.96 -18.53 6.45
C VAL A 236 21.42 -18.96 6.55
N ASN A 237 21.71 -20.19 6.09
CA ASN A 237 23.05 -20.77 6.16
C ASN A 237 24.10 -19.85 5.51
N GLY A 238 25.26 -19.72 6.17
CA GLY A 238 26.35 -18.83 5.73
C GLY A 238 26.29 -17.42 6.32
N GLY A 239 25.38 -17.17 7.29
CA GLY A 239 25.33 -15.90 8.03
C GLY A 239 24.62 -14.75 7.29
N TYR A 240 23.75 -15.06 6.32
CA TYR A 240 22.95 -14.07 5.59
C TYR A 240 21.59 -13.88 6.28
N GLY A 241 21.07 -12.63 6.26
CA GLY A 241 19.75 -12.28 6.74
C GLY A 241 18.71 -12.27 5.62
N VAL A 242 17.47 -12.58 5.95
CA VAL A 242 16.30 -12.37 5.09
C VAL A 242 15.24 -11.66 5.91
N VAL A 243 14.76 -10.53 5.42
CA VAL A 243 13.66 -9.77 5.98
C VAL A 243 12.54 -9.64 4.96
N GLU A 244 11.30 -9.81 5.40
CA GLU A 244 10.10 -9.70 4.58
C GLU A 244 9.06 -8.90 5.32
N PHE A 245 8.43 -7.93 4.68
CA PHE A 245 7.33 -7.14 5.22
C PHE A 245 6.44 -6.60 4.09
N GLU A 246 5.15 -6.43 4.39
CA GLU A 246 4.13 -6.12 3.38
C GLU A 246 3.77 -4.63 3.30
N ALA A 247 4.23 -3.81 4.26
CA ALA A 247 4.00 -2.36 4.26
C ALA A 247 5.11 -1.62 4.99
N PHE A 248 5.34 -0.36 4.61
CA PHE A 248 6.16 0.57 5.38
C PHE A 248 5.31 1.23 6.46
N THR A 249 5.54 0.88 7.71
CA THR A 249 4.90 1.46 8.89
C THR A 249 5.95 1.75 9.96
N GLN A 250 5.63 2.63 10.89
CA GLN A 250 6.53 2.93 12.00
C GLN A 250 6.91 1.68 12.81
N SER A 251 5.95 0.77 13.04
CA SER A 251 6.23 -0.49 13.76
C SER A 251 7.23 -1.37 13.01
N ILE A 252 7.08 -1.53 11.70
CA ILE A 252 8.02 -2.29 10.86
C ILE A 252 9.42 -1.67 10.89
N THR A 253 9.53 -0.34 10.83
CA THR A 253 10.82 0.35 10.92
C THR A 253 11.54 0.01 12.23
N LEU A 254 10.83 0.12 13.35
CA LEU A 254 11.39 -0.19 14.68
C LEU A 254 11.79 -1.66 14.81
N ASP A 255 10.95 -2.57 14.30
CA ASP A 255 11.23 -4.01 14.35
C ASP A 255 12.40 -4.40 13.44
N LEU A 256 12.55 -3.76 12.28
CA LEU A 256 13.69 -3.94 11.40
C LEU A 256 14.99 -3.47 12.07
N MET A 257 14.98 -2.30 12.69
CA MET A 257 16.12 -1.77 13.43
C MET A 257 16.54 -2.73 14.55
N ARG A 258 15.59 -3.20 15.36
CA ARG A 258 15.86 -4.20 16.42
C ARG A 258 16.41 -5.49 15.84
N ALA A 259 15.83 -5.98 14.75
CA ALA A 259 16.28 -7.20 14.11
C ALA A 259 17.71 -7.08 13.57
N LEU A 260 18.10 -5.95 13.01
CA LEU A 260 19.47 -5.70 12.54
C LEU A 260 20.47 -5.58 13.69
N ALA A 261 20.07 -4.98 14.80
CA ALA A 261 20.93 -4.85 15.99
C ALA A 261 21.12 -6.18 16.75
N ASP A 262 20.13 -7.05 16.76
CA ASP A 262 20.11 -8.31 17.50
C ASP A 262 20.20 -9.54 16.59
N ARG A 263 19.08 -10.01 16.05
CA ARG A 263 18.97 -11.28 15.31
C ARG A 263 19.82 -11.35 14.05
N LEU A 264 20.08 -10.21 13.41
CA LEU A 264 20.89 -10.07 12.19
C LEU A 264 22.22 -9.36 12.43
N SER A 265 22.61 -9.15 13.70
CA SER A 265 23.92 -8.59 14.03
C SER A 265 25.05 -9.40 13.38
N GLY A 266 25.99 -8.69 12.73
CA GLY A 266 27.09 -9.32 11.99
C GLY A 266 26.63 -10.13 10.75
N ALA A 267 25.44 -9.91 10.22
CA ALA A 267 25.00 -10.53 8.97
C ALA A 267 25.95 -10.15 7.82
N ARG A 268 26.38 -11.14 7.04
CA ARG A 268 27.32 -10.98 5.90
C ARG A 268 26.66 -10.37 4.66
N GLY A 269 25.33 -10.28 4.66
CA GLY A 269 24.49 -9.67 3.64
C GLY A 269 23.03 -9.86 3.98
N LEU A 270 22.18 -9.11 3.31
CA LEU A 270 20.74 -9.05 3.57
C LEU A 270 19.93 -9.20 2.28
N VAL A 271 18.93 -10.06 2.31
CA VAL A 271 17.84 -10.07 1.33
C VAL A 271 16.66 -9.31 1.93
N ILE A 272 16.16 -8.31 1.22
CA ILE A 272 14.92 -7.59 1.57
C ILE A 272 13.84 -8.05 0.59
N ASP A 273 12.87 -8.82 1.06
CA ASP A 273 11.78 -9.33 0.24
C ASP A 273 10.60 -8.36 0.25
N LEU A 274 10.44 -7.63 -0.84
CA LEU A 274 9.34 -6.68 -1.05
C LEU A 274 8.31 -7.17 -2.07
N ARG A 275 8.35 -8.44 -2.46
CA ARG A 275 7.45 -9.01 -3.48
C ARG A 275 5.96 -8.89 -3.13
N ASN A 276 5.64 -8.75 -1.86
CA ASN A 276 4.26 -8.53 -1.39
C ASN A 276 4.05 -7.15 -0.77
N ASN A 277 5.00 -6.21 -0.91
CA ASN A 277 4.94 -4.90 -0.27
C ASN A 277 4.15 -3.89 -1.11
N GLY A 278 2.99 -3.48 -0.58
CA GLY A 278 2.09 -2.52 -1.22
C GLY A 278 2.43 -1.04 -0.99
N GLY A 279 3.60 -0.72 -0.41
CA GLY A 279 3.96 0.65 -0.05
C GLY A 279 3.68 0.97 1.41
N GLY A 280 3.13 2.14 1.70
CA GLY A 280 2.80 2.59 3.05
C GLY A 280 3.22 4.02 3.33
N GLU A 281 3.60 4.31 4.56
CA GLU A 281 3.93 5.64 5.05
C GLU A 281 5.27 6.14 4.49
N ALA A 282 5.27 7.36 3.95
CA ALA A 282 6.49 7.97 3.38
C ALA A 282 7.58 8.13 4.45
N GLU A 283 7.23 8.54 5.68
CA GLU A 283 8.19 8.69 6.77
C GLU A 283 8.84 7.37 7.16
N ALA A 284 8.06 6.29 7.29
CA ALA A 284 8.61 4.96 7.57
C ALA A 284 9.54 4.48 6.44
N MET A 285 9.20 4.75 5.18
CA MET A 285 10.07 4.45 4.04
C MET A 285 11.39 5.23 4.10
N ILE A 286 11.35 6.53 4.42
CA ILE A 286 12.55 7.38 4.58
C ILE A 286 13.44 6.83 5.70
N GLU A 287 12.87 6.45 6.83
CA GLU A 287 13.61 5.88 7.96
C GLU A 287 14.26 4.54 7.58
N VAL A 288 13.53 3.64 6.92
CA VAL A 288 14.09 2.38 6.42
C VAL A 288 15.21 2.64 5.40
N ALA A 289 15.04 3.59 4.47
CA ALA A 289 16.09 3.96 3.52
C ALA A 289 17.34 4.51 4.23
N SER A 290 17.16 5.24 5.33
CA SER A 290 18.24 5.82 6.14
C SER A 290 19.12 4.77 6.83
N ILE A 291 18.61 3.55 7.01
CA ILE A 291 19.40 2.41 7.52
C ILE A 291 20.47 1.99 6.49
N PHE A 292 20.20 2.16 5.21
CA PHE A 292 21.05 1.62 4.14
C PHE A 292 21.81 2.69 3.35
N LEU A 293 21.29 3.92 3.28
CA LEU A 293 21.82 5.02 2.46
C LEU A 293 22.49 6.11 3.32
N PRO A 294 23.46 6.86 2.78
CA PRO A 294 24.06 8.01 3.47
C PRO A 294 22.98 9.03 3.83
N THR A 295 23.19 9.74 4.94
CA THR A 295 22.38 10.90 5.35
C THR A 295 22.35 11.96 4.26
N GLY A 296 21.19 12.59 4.05
CA GLY A 296 20.99 13.63 3.02
C GLY A 296 20.90 13.08 1.60
N ARG A 297 20.78 11.74 1.42
CA ARG A 297 20.55 11.15 0.10
C ARG A 297 19.17 11.55 -0.39
N ASP A 298 19.11 12.15 -1.56
CA ASP A 298 17.89 12.47 -2.27
C ASP A 298 17.13 11.17 -2.65
N LEU A 299 15.86 11.10 -2.28
CA LEU A 299 14.95 10.00 -2.58
C LEU A 299 13.90 10.40 -3.65
N GLY A 300 14.11 11.51 -4.34
CA GLY A 300 13.22 12.01 -5.37
C GLY A 300 12.31 13.16 -4.90
N ARG A 301 11.27 13.43 -5.68
CA ARG A 301 10.38 14.57 -5.40
C ARG A 301 8.95 14.29 -5.83
N PHE A 302 8.02 14.88 -5.09
CA PHE A 302 6.60 14.89 -5.41
C PHE A 302 6.20 16.25 -5.95
N ILE A 303 5.53 16.26 -7.09
CA ILE A 303 5.20 17.44 -7.86
C ILE A 303 3.67 17.51 -8.03
N ASP A 304 3.05 18.63 -7.68
CA ASP A 304 1.62 18.82 -7.85
C ASP A 304 1.24 19.23 -9.29
N ARG A 305 -0.07 19.36 -9.53
CA ARG A 305 -0.65 19.76 -10.83
C ARG A 305 -0.17 21.12 -11.37
N THR A 306 0.41 21.98 -10.53
CA THR A 306 0.96 23.29 -10.92
C THR A 306 2.44 23.24 -11.25
N GLY A 307 3.07 22.08 -11.16
CA GLY A 307 4.51 21.89 -11.33
C GLY A 307 5.33 22.24 -10.08
N ARG A 308 4.68 22.55 -8.95
CA ARG A 308 5.40 22.86 -7.70
C ARG A 308 5.81 21.58 -7.00
N ILE A 309 7.04 21.59 -6.50
CA ILE A 309 7.55 20.54 -5.62
C ILE A 309 6.87 20.71 -4.25
N GLN A 310 6.18 19.66 -3.81
CA GLN A 310 5.47 19.62 -2.53
C GLN A 310 6.26 18.90 -1.45
N LEU A 311 7.10 17.92 -1.84
CA LEU A 311 7.92 17.14 -0.92
C LEU A 311 9.17 16.65 -1.66
N GLU A 312 10.33 16.79 -1.00
CA GLU A 312 11.63 16.24 -1.40
C GLU A 312 12.15 15.36 -0.27
N PRO A 313 11.76 14.07 -0.23
CA PRO A 313 12.21 13.17 0.82
C PRO A 313 13.72 12.93 0.73
N GLN A 314 14.39 12.99 1.88
CA GLN A 314 15.81 12.72 2.00
C GLN A 314 16.05 11.80 3.18
N THR A 315 17.06 10.95 3.08
CA THR A 315 17.52 10.14 4.21
C THR A 315 18.02 11.01 5.35
N ARG A 316 17.83 10.54 6.56
CA ARG A 316 18.22 11.21 7.81
C ARG A 316 19.27 10.37 8.55
N ASN A 317 19.81 10.89 9.64
CA ASN A 317 20.55 10.05 10.57
C ASN A 317 19.60 8.99 11.11
N ALA A 318 19.93 7.72 10.94
CA ALA A 318 19.20 6.63 11.55
C ALA A 318 19.39 6.73 13.07
N MET A 319 18.51 7.47 13.74
CA MET A 319 18.49 7.54 15.19
C MET A 319 17.71 6.34 15.71
N LEU A 320 18.43 5.39 16.29
CA LEU A 320 17.80 4.46 17.22
C LEU A 320 17.30 5.24 18.44
N MET A 321 16.07 4.90 18.86
CA MET A 321 15.59 5.23 20.21
C MET A 321 16.35 4.46 21.31
N ALA A 322 17.53 3.91 21.04
CA ALA A 322 18.42 3.25 21.98
C ALA A 322 19.76 4.01 22.01
N ALA A 323 20.42 3.96 23.13
CA ALA A 323 21.59 4.76 23.52
C ALA A 323 22.81 4.75 22.57
N ASP A 324 22.79 3.95 21.51
CA ASP A 324 23.85 3.92 20.50
C ASP A 324 23.29 4.26 19.11
N PRO A 325 23.93 5.18 18.34
CA PRO A 325 23.56 5.42 16.97
C PRO A 325 23.73 4.12 16.18
N ILE A 326 22.68 3.65 15.47
CA ILE A 326 22.84 2.56 14.51
C ILE A 326 23.85 3.02 13.47
N THR A 327 24.98 2.34 13.44
CA THR A 327 25.83 2.35 12.27
C THR A 327 25.03 1.80 11.10
N ARG A 328 24.98 2.57 10.02
CA ARG A 328 24.34 2.18 8.77
C ARG A 328 24.73 0.74 8.39
N PHE A 329 23.77 -0.05 7.96
CA PHE A 329 24.03 -1.41 7.50
C PHE A 329 24.92 -1.41 6.25
N GLN A 330 26.16 -1.91 6.37
CA GLN A 330 27.19 -1.83 5.33
C GLN A 330 27.28 -3.09 4.44
N ALA A 331 26.85 -4.24 4.98
CA ALA A 331 26.95 -5.48 4.22
C ALA A 331 26.09 -5.46 2.93
N PRO A 332 26.40 -6.28 1.92
CA PRO A 332 25.66 -6.36 0.67
C PRO A 332 24.16 -6.56 0.86
N VAL A 333 23.35 -5.93 -0.02
CA VAL A 333 21.88 -6.04 -0.02
C VAL A 333 21.39 -6.49 -1.39
N VAL A 334 20.44 -7.43 -1.38
CA VAL A 334 19.64 -7.81 -2.54
C VAL A 334 18.18 -7.56 -2.21
N ILE A 335 17.41 -6.97 -3.13
CA ILE A 335 16.00 -6.73 -2.97
C ILE A 335 15.22 -7.63 -3.93
N LEU A 336 14.19 -8.33 -3.42
CA LEU A 336 13.25 -9.07 -4.25
C LEU A 336 12.04 -8.21 -4.54
N THR A 337 11.66 -8.12 -5.81
CA THR A 337 10.53 -7.31 -6.30
C THR A 337 9.51 -8.14 -7.07
N SER A 338 8.29 -7.67 -7.11
CA SER A 338 7.24 -8.17 -8.00
C SER A 338 6.32 -7.04 -8.44
N GLU A 339 5.37 -7.35 -9.30
CA GLU A 339 4.29 -6.45 -9.71
C GLU A 339 3.37 -6.01 -8.55
N ARG A 340 3.54 -6.56 -7.35
CA ARG A 340 2.88 -6.11 -6.11
C ARG A 340 3.72 -5.11 -5.32
N THR A 341 5.01 -5.01 -5.61
CA THR A 341 5.86 -3.97 -5.04
C THR A 341 5.39 -2.63 -5.57
N SER A 342 4.78 -1.79 -4.74
CA SER A 342 4.10 -0.56 -5.19
C SER A 342 4.32 0.64 -4.27
N SER A 343 4.09 1.84 -4.79
CA SER A 343 4.09 3.12 -4.04
C SER A 343 5.43 3.35 -3.30
N ALA A 344 5.42 3.60 -1.99
CA ALA A 344 6.63 3.82 -1.19
C ALA A 344 7.68 2.72 -1.37
N ALA A 345 7.26 1.46 -1.63
CA ALA A 345 8.21 0.38 -1.89
C ALA A 345 8.95 0.56 -3.22
N GLU A 346 8.31 1.10 -4.25
CA GLU A 346 8.97 1.40 -5.52
C GLU A 346 9.98 2.55 -5.37
N ILE A 347 9.63 3.58 -4.59
CA ILE A 347 10.51 4.69 -4.26
C ILE A 347 11.76 4.19 -3.54
N PHE A 348 11.58 3.33 -2.54
CA PHE A 348 12.69 2.70 -1.83
C PHE A 348 13.57 1.87 -2.77
N VAL A 349 12.97 1.02 -3.60
CA VAL A 349 13.72 0.18 -4.58
C VAL A 349 14.49 1.06 -5.56
N ALA A 350 13.86 2.10 -6.12
CA ALA A 350 14.51 3.03 -7.04
C ALA A 350 15.69 3.75 -6.39
N ALA A 351 15.52 4.27 -5.17
CA ALA A 351 16.57 4.96 -4.43
C ALA A 351 17.78 4.03 -4.13
N MET A 352 17.51 2.79 -3.69
CA MET A 352 18.55 1.79 -3.44
C MET A 352 19.30 1.41 -4.70
N LYS A 353 18.60 1.34 -5.83
CA LYS A 353 19.16 1.00 -7.14
C LYS A 353 19.96 2.15 -7.72
N GLU A 354 19.45 3.38 -7.72
CA GLU A 354 20.16 4.59 -8.18
C GLU A 354 21.42 4.86 -7.35
N ALA A 355 21.37 4.57 -6.05
CA ALA A 355 22.53 4.62 -5.17
C ALA A 355 23.52 3.45 -5.37
N ARG A 356 23.23 2.49 -6.24
CA ARG A 356 23.97 1.23 -6.40
C ARG A 356 24.14 0.47 -5.08
N ARG A 357 23.24 0.69 -4.12
CA ARG A 357 23.30 0.09 -2.78
C ARG A 357 22.77 -1.33 -2.74
N ALA A 358 21.87 -1.69 -3.65
CA ALA A 358 21.31 -3.03 -3.76
C ALA A 358 21.20 -3.47 -5.20
N ARG A 359 21.28 -4.80 -5.41
CA ARG A 359 20.83 -5.46 -6.63
C ARG A 359 19.39 -5.89 -6.47
N THR A 360 18.63 -5.88 -7.56
CA THR A 360 17.18 -6.21 -7.55
C THR A 360 16.90 -7.44 -8.41
N LEU A 361 16.15 -8.39 -7.87
CA LEU A 361 15.76 -9.64 -8.52
C LEU A 361 14.24 -9.83 -8.46
N GLY A 362 13.66 -10.48 -9.44
CA GLY A 362 12.22 -10.77 -9.47
C GLY A 362 11.55 -10.26 -10.72
N THR A 363 10.42 -9.58 -10.61
CA THR A 363 9.72 -8.94 -11.74
C THR A 363 9.64 -7.42 -11.56
N THR A 364 9.30 -6.72 -12.64
CA THR A 364 9.07 -5.26 -12.61
C THR A 364 8.01 -4.91 -11.59
N THR A 365 8.21 -3.82 -10.87
CA THR A 365 7.28 -3.33 -9.85
C THR A 365 5.99 -2.78 -10.45
N CYS A 366 5.01 -2.42 -9.63
CA CYS A 366 3.67 -2.00 -10.05
C CYS A 366 3.65 -0.86 -11.08
N GLY A 367 4.54 0.12 -10.96
CA GLY A 367 4.39 1.40 -11.66
C GLY A 367 3.25 2.23 -11.10
N CYS A 368 3.06 2.24 -9.80
CA CYS A 368 1.95 2.83 -9.06
C CYS A 368 2.50 3.73 -7.95
N VAL A 369 2.94 4.93 -8.28
CA VAL A 369 3.67 5.81 -7.34
C VAL A 369 3.03 7.20 -7.16
N LEU A 370 1.87 7.45 -7.75
CA LEU A 370 1.14 8.68 -7.50
C LEU A 370 0.82 8.81 -6.02
N ALA A 371 0.81 10.04 -5.51
CA ALA A 371 0.63 10.26 -4.08
C ALA A 371 -0.66 11.00 -3.77
N ILE A 372 -1.30 10.55 -2.72
CA ILE A 372 -2.46 11.16 -2.09
C ILE A 372 -1.92 12.17 -1.08
N ARG A 373 -2.34 13.44 -1.18
CA ARG A 373 -1.96 14.46 -0.22
C ARG A 373 -2.78 14.38 1.06
N ARG A 374 -4.07 14.12 0.89
CA ARG A 374 -5.04 13.94 1.99
C ARG A 374 -6.22 13.14 1.51
N ARG A 375 -6.91 12.54 2.45
CA ARG A 375 -8.20 11.92 2.22
C ARG A 375 -9.31 12.96 2.31
N HIS A 376 -10.19 12.99 1.32
CA HIS A 376 -11.32 13.90 1.25
C HIS A 376 -12.57 13.22 1.83
N ALA A 377 -13.19 13.84 2.83
CA ALA A 377 -14.47 13.38 3.35
C ALA A 377 -15.59 13.73 2.37
N LEU A 378 -16.45 12.77 2.08
CA LEU A 378 -17.62 12.96 1.22
C LEU A 378 -18.86 13.34 2.04
N PRO A 379 -19.86 14.00 1.44
CA PRO A 379 -21.05 14.49 2.16
C PRO A 379 -21.87 13.42 2.91
N ASP A 380 -21.82 12.16 2.47
CA ASP A 380 -22.50 11.01 3.06
C ASP A 380 -21.67 10.28 4.13
N GLY A 381 -20.47 10.77 4.44
CA GLY A 381 -19.51 10.13 5.34
C GLY A 381 -18.60 9.10 4.66
N GLY A 382 -18.67 8.93 3.34
CA GLY A 382 -17.68 8.20 2.55
C GLY A 382 -16.37 8.96 2.45
N GLU A 383 -15.40 8.37 1.78
CA GLU A 383 -14.06 8.94 1.62
C GLU A 383 -13.58 8.85 0.17
N LEU A 384 -12.85 9.86 -0.27
CA LEU A 384 -12.22 9.93 -1.59
C LEU A 384 -10.72 10.18 -1.45
N ASP A 385 -9.92 9.27 -1.98
CA ASP A 385 -8.50 9.46 -2.22
C ASP A 385 -8.32 9.96 -3.66
N VAL A 386 -7.55 11.05 -3.84
CA VAL A 386 -7.19 11.59 -5.17
C VAL A 386 -5.67 11.61 -5.28
N SER A 387 -5.15 11.16 -6.41
CA SER A 387 -3.74 11.32 -6.77
C SER A 387 -3.45 12.79 -7.05
N GLU A 388 -2.98 13.52 -6.04
CA GLU A 388 -2.71 14.96 -6.12
C GLU A 388 -1.26 15.28 -6.53
N MET A 389 -0.35 14.29 -6.51
CA MET A 389 1.07 14.48 -6.80
C MET A 389 1.64 13.36 -7.67
N ASP A 390 2.45 13.73 -8.67
CA ASP A 390 3.31 12.82 -9.43
C ASP A 390 4.66 12.69 -8.75
N TYR A 391 5.32 11.54 -8.90
CA TYR A 391 6.64 11.28 -8.33
C TYR A 391 7.71 11.21 -9.42
N ARG A 392 8.88 11.79 -9.11
CA ARG A 392 10.11 11.67 -9.89
C ARG A 392 11.24 11.17 -9.01
N THR A 393 12.03 10.23 -9.50
CA THR A 393 13.23 9.76 -8.80
C THR A 393 14.27 10.89 -8.67
N ALA A 394 15.33 10.65 -7.89
CA ALA A 394 16.45 11.62 -7.78
C ALA A 394 17.08 11.94 -9.14
N SER A 395 17.14 10.97 -10.06
CA SER A 395 17.59 11.18 -11.45
C SER A 395 16.55 11.86 -12.35
N GLY A 396 15.34 12.12 -11.86
CA GLY A 396 14.23 12.74 -12.60
C GLY A 396 13.35 11.74 -13.38
N MET A 397 13.58 10.44 -13.25
CA MET A 397 12.82 9.41 -13.97
C MET A 397 11.40 9.30 -13.41
N ARG A 398 10.42 9.08 -14.26
CA ARG A 398 9.03 8.82 -13.89
C ARG A 398 8.80 7.33 -13.72
N LEU A 399 8.26 6.93 -12.57
CA LEU A 399 7.93 5.52 -12.30
C LEU A 399 6.46 5.19 -12.55
N GLU A 400 5.56 6.18 -12.48
CA GLU A 400 4.14 5.94 -12.75
C GLU A 400 3.92 5.39 -14.14
N GLY A 401 3.19 4.28 -14.25
CA GLY A 401 2.93 3.55 -15.48
C GLY A 401 4.07 2.65 -15.98
N THR A 402 5.27 2.70 -15.36
CA THR A 402 6.46 1.94 -15.81
C THR A 402 7.05 1.01 -14.75
N GLY A 403 7.06 1.45 -13.49
CA GLY A 403 7.70 0.73 -12.39
C GLY A 403 9.23 0.71 -12.45
N VAL A 404 9.82 -0.06 -11.56
CA VAL A 404 11.27 -0.31 -11.47
C VAL A 404 11.56 -1.71 -12.03
N ALA A 405 12.27 -1.79 -13.15
CA ALA A 405 12.73 -3.07 -13.68
C ALA A 405 13.80 -3.69 -12.76
N PRO A 406 13.77 -5.01 -12.49
CA PRO A 406 14.80 -5.68 -11.73
C PRO A 406 16.11 -5.79 -12.54
N ASP A 407 17.24 -6.02 -11.84
CA ASP A 407 18.54 -6.29 -12.51
C ASP A 407 18.59 -7.69 -13.10
N ALA A 408 17.80 -8.63 -12.54
CA ALA A 408 17.60 -9.95 -13.12
C ALA A 408 16.11 -10.34 -13.02
N LEU A 409 15.54 -10.67 -14.17
CA LEU A 409 14.12 -11.10 -14.26
C LEU A 409 14.01 -12.56 -13.81
N ILE A 410 13.19 -12.77 -12.78
CA ILE A 410 12.89 -14.11 -12.22
C ILE A 410 11.38 -14.20 -12.00
N PRO A 411 10.60 -14.55 -13.01
CA PRO A 411 9.15 -14.69 -12.87
C PRO A 411 8.79 -15.92 -12.01
N LEU A 412 7.56 -15.96 -11.53
CA LEU A 412 7.00 -17.16 -10.92
C LEU A 412 6.98 -18.30 -11.96
N ASP A 413 7.29 -19.51 -11.47
CA ASP A 413 7.27 -20.73 -12.24
C ASP A 413 6.43 -21.79 -11.55
N ILE A 414 5.57 -22.48 -12.29
CA ILE A 414 4.62 -23.45 -11.73
C ILE A 414 5.33 -24.66 -11.13
N ASN A 415 6.46 -25.10 -11.70
CA ASN A 415 7.22 -26.25 -11.21
C ASN A 415 7.96 -25.88 -9.92
N ASP A 416 8.46 -24.63 -9.82
CA ASP A 416 9.06 -24.12 -8.59
C ASP A 416 8.01 -24.08 -7.47
N LEU A 417 6.79 -23.59 -7.75
CA LEU A 417 5.68 -23.58 -6.80
C LEU A 417 5.30 -24.99 -6.33
N ARG A 418 5.22 -25.97 -7.25
CA ARG A 418 4.94 -27.37 -6.94
C ARG A 418 6.04 -28.02 -6.09
N ALA A 419 7.28 -27.66 -6.34
CA ALA A 419 8.45 -28.13 -5.59
C ALA A 419 8.64 -27.39 -4.25
N GLY A 420 7.83 -26.36 -3.94
CA GLY A 420 8.02 -25.51 -2.76
C GLY A 420 9.33 -24.72 -2.80
N ARG A 421 9.84 -24.40 -3.98
CA ARG A 421 11.11 -23.77 -4.22
C ARG A 421 10.93 -22.28 -4.47
N ASP A 422 11.75 -21.46 -3.86
CA ASP A 422 11.82 -20.00 -4.10
C ASP A 422 13.09 -19.65 -4.87
N ARG A 423 13.04 -19.78 -6.20
CA ARG A 423 14.18 -19.55 -7.08
C ARG A 423 14.75 -18.12 -6.97
N ALA A 424 13.89 -17.13 -6.78
CA ALA A 424 14.35 -15.73 -6.64
C ALA A 424 15.16 -15.56 -5.35
N LEU A 425 14.68 -16.13 -4.25
CA LEU A 425 15.40 -16.09 -2.98
C LEU A 425 16.69 -16.91 -3.02
N GLU A 426 16.68 -18.08 -3.64
CA GLU A 426 17.87 -18.92 -3.82
C GLU A 426 18.95 -18.16 -4.59
N GLN A 427 18.59 -17.51 -5.71
CA GLN A 427 19.50 -16.70 -6.50
C GLN A 427 20.00 -15.46 -5.76
N ALA A 428 19.15 -14.81 -4.96
CA ALA A 428 19.56 -13.68 -4.11
C ALA A 428 20.63 -14.10 -3.10
N ILE A 429 20.46 -15.24 -2.44
CA ILE A 429 21.44 -15.78 -1.50
C ILE A 429 22.73 -16.17 -2.23
N GLN A 430 22.62 -16.76 -3.41
CA GLN A 430 23.78 -17.10 -4.24
C GLN A 430 24.58 -15.84 -4.64
N LEU A 431 23.88 -14.77 -5.03
CA LEU A 431 24.50 -13.50 -5.39
C LEU A 431 25.25 -12.89 -4.19
N LEU A 432 24.67 -12.94 -2.99
CA LEU A 432 25.34 -12.50 -1.76
C LEU A 432 26.59 -13.34 -1.45
N LYS A 433 26.56 -14.67 -1.72
CA LYS A 433 27.69 -15.57 -1.48
C LYS A 433 28.84 -15.32 -2.43
N SER A 434 28.57 -15.05 -3.70
CA SER A 434 29.58 -14.86 -4.73
C SER A 434 30.40 -13.57 -4.59
N GLY A 435 30.00 -12.67 -3.68
CA GLY A 435 30.69 -11.40 -3.45
C GLY A 435 30.65 -10.43 -4.63
N HIS A 436 29.81 -10.68 -5.65
CA HIS A 436 29.66 -9.83 -6.85
C HIS A 436 29.03 -8.46 -6.59
N GLN A 437 29.08 -7.99 -5.36
CA GLN A 437 28.69 -6.63 -4.96
C GLN A 437 29.89 -5.75 -4.60
N ARG A 438 31.09 -6.02 -5.09
CA ARG A 438 32.08 -4.95 -5.10
C ARG A 438 31.59 -3.92 -6.12
N ILE A 439 30.93 -2.91 -5.59
CA ILE A 439 30.68 -1.65 -6.29
C ILE A 439 32.05 -1.20 -6.76
N VAL A 440 32.23 -1.13 -8.06
CA VAL A 440 33.35 -0.41 -8.65
C VAL A 440 33.12 1.03 -8.24
N GLU A 441 34.02 1.57 -7.42
CA GLU A 441 34.08 2.98 -7.07
C GLU A 441 34.26 3.86 -8.31
#